data_097741aba029640d73cc4e5deedb7d13
#
_entry.id   097741aba029640d73cc4e5deedb7d13
#
_cell.length_a   1.000
_cell.length_b   1.000
_cell.length_c   1.000
_cell.angle_alpha   90.00
_cell.angle_beta   90.00
_cell.angle_gamma   90.00
#
_symmetry.space_group_name_H-M   'P 1'
#
loop_
_entity.id
_entity.type
_entity.pdbx_description
1 polymer ?
#
loop_
_entity_poly.entity_id
_entity_poly.type
_entity_poly.pdbx_seq_one_letter_code
_entity_poly.pdbx_strand_id
1 'polypeptide(L)'
;MSNDNENPVQGAPLPEDEAPGKDMSRRDAVQLLAALPVAAFLSWPTAEQEKARRFVDNALRSAADGTPFAPKFFTPAELRTARILADMIIPRDERSGSASDAGVPEFMDFMMIDRPNGQQWMRPGLAWIDAQSNTRFGKPFADATEPQREAILNDIAWPARATAAVTDGVNFFNRFRDLTSSGFWSSRIGVKDLKYEGNLFASDWAGCPPAALSKLGVTYAKFDRKKLRLTPD
;
A
#
# COMPACT_ATOMS: atom_id res chain seq x y z
N MET A 1 -33.50 -8.30 53.81
CA MET A 1 -32.95 -6.95 53.77
C MET A 1 -31.58 -7.08 53.20
N SER A 2 -31.44 -7.00 51.92
CA SER A 2 -30.15 -6.97 51.19
C SER A 2 -30.30 -5.89 50.14
N ASN A 3 -29.45 -4.88 50.27
CA ASN A 3 -29.34 -3.77 49.30
C ASN A 3 -28.29 -4.17 48.30
N ASP A 4 -28.70 -4.48 47.08
CA ASP A 4 -27.83 -4.58 45.92
C ASP A 4 -27.77 -3.20 45.28
N ASN A 5 -26.66 -2.53 45.47
CA ASN A 5 -26.36 -1.22 44.89
C ASN A 5 -25.53 -1.45 43.60
N GLU A 6 -26.24 -1.64 42.49
CA GLU A 6 -25.61 -1.67 41.16
C GLU A 6 -25.20 -0.24 40.75
N ASN A 7 -23.92 -0.02 40.72
CA ASN A 7 -23.31 1.22 40.22
C ASN A 7 -23.12 1.10 38.71
N PRO A 8 -23.75 1.92 37.84
CA PRO A 8 -23.50 1.87 36.41
C PRO A 8 -22.11 2.42 36.11
N VAL A 9 -21.27 1.59 35.50
CA VAL A 9 -19.97 2.01 34.95
C VAL A 9 -20.22 3.04 33.85
N GLN A 10 -19.98 4.30 34.15
CA GLN A 10 -19.93 5.35 33.16
C GLN A 10 -18.71 5.11 32.27
N GLY A 11 -18.98 4.75 31.00
CA GLY A 11 -17.96 4.69 29.97
C GLY A 11 -17.33 6.07 29.76
N ALA A 12 -16.01 6.13 29.85
CA ALA A 12 -15.26 7.33 29.50
C ALA A 12 -15.56 7.74 28.05
N PRO A 13 -15.73 9.05 27.76
CA PRO A 13 -15.91 9.51 26.39
C PRO A 13 -14.66 9.19 25.57
N LEU A 14 -14.89 8.65 24.35
CA LEU A 14 -13.85 8.45 23.37
C LEU A 14 -13.26 9.81 22.97
N PRO A 15 -11.95 9.93 22.78
CA PRO A 15 -11.35 11.19 22.35
C PRO A 15 -11.94 11.60 21.00
N GLU A 16 -12.39 12.85 20.93
CA GLU A 16 -12.86 13.49 19.71
C GLU A 16 -11.73 13.46 18.66
N ASP A 17 -12.02 12.86 17.50
CA ASP A 17 -11.12 12.81 16.34
C ASP A 17 -10.84 14.25 15.85
N GLU A 18 -9.68 14.79 16.19
CA GLU A 18 -9.10 15.88 15.44
C GLU A 18 -8.81 15.42 14.00
N ALA A 19 -9.56 15.97 13.06
CA ALA A 19 -9.35 15.72 11.64
C ALA A 19 -7.96 16.22 11.21
N PRO A 20 -7.06 15.39 10.72
CA PRO A 20 -5.80 15.85 10.19
C PRO A 20 -6.03 16.48 8.81
N GLY A 21 -6.14 17.79 8.79
CA GLY A 21 -5.94 18.60 7.60
C GLY A 21 -4.46 18.86 7.42
N LYS A 22 -3.70 17.86 6.90
CA LYS A 22 -2.31 18.05 6.49
C LYS A 22 -1.95 16.98 5.46
N ASP A 23 -1.23 17.41 4.44
CA ASP A 23 -0.65 16.53 3.43
C ASP A 23 -0.08 15.27 4.06
N MET A 24 -0.63 14.11 3.67
CA MET A 24 -0.25 12.83 4.22
C MET A 24 1.17 12.50 3.75
N SER A 25 2.12 12.51 4.66
CA SER A 25 3.48 12.13 4.33
C SER A 25 3.53 10.63 3.98
N ARG A 26 4.52 10.23 3.16
CA ARG A 26 4.78 8.82 2.84
C ARG A 26 4.87 7.93 4.09
N ARG A 27 5.31 8.49 5.21
CA ARG A 27 5.41 7.81 6.49
C ARG A 27 4.03 7.50 7.10
N ASP A 28 3.07 8.40 6.91
CA ASP A 28 1.70 8.19 7.39
C ASP A 28 0.99 7.13 6.53
N ALA A 29 1.27 7.11 5.22
CA ALA A 29 0.81 6.05 4.32
C ALA A 29 1.39 4.68 4.70
N VAL A 30 2.66 4.60 5.07
CA VAL A 30 3.30 3.36 5.54
C VAL A 30 2.72 2.90 6.90
N GLN A 31 2.40 3.82 7.80
CA GLN A 31 1.75 3.47 9.08
C GLN A 31 0.33 2.95 8.88
N LEU A 32 -0.43 3.50 7.92
CA LEU A 32 -1.74 2.98 7.52
C LEU A 32 -1.64 1.60 6.85
N LEU A 33 -0.60 1.37 6.04
CA LEU A 33 -0.31 0.07 5.42
C LEU A 33 0.12 -1.00 6.44
N ALA A 34 0.81 -0.62 7.51
CA ALA A 34 1.18 -1.52 8.60
C ALA A 34 -0.03 -2.05 9.40
N ALA A 35 -1.20 -1.41 9.28
CA ALA A 35 -2.45 -1.86 9.88
C ALA A 35 -3.23 -2.86 8.99
N LEU A 36 -2.80 -3.08 7.74
CA LEU A 36 -3.39 -4.10 6.86
C LEU A 36 -2.94 -5.50 7.31
N PRO A 37 -3.83 -6.51 7.28
CA PRO A 37 -3.47 -7.84 7.72
C PRO A 37 -2.33 -8.39 6.84
N VAL A 38 -1.17 -8.56 7.45
CA VAL A 38 0.04 -9.20 6.89
C VAL A 38 -0.28 -10.58 6.28
N ALA A 39 -1.41 -11.18 6.65
CA ALA A 39 -1.92 -12.43 6.13
C ALA A 39 -2.09 -12.47 4.59
N ALA A 40 -2.40 -11.35 3.94
CA ALA A 40 -2.50 -11.31 2.48
C ALA A 40 -1.14 -11.46 1.79
N PHE A 41 -0.06 -11.00 2.42
CA PHE A 41 1.31 -11.17 1.95
C PHE A 41 1.85 -12.58 2.20
N LEU A 42 1.44 -13.23 3.30
CA LEU A 42 1.91 -14.56 3.68
C LEU A 42 1.31 -15.69 2.83
N SER A 43 0.23 -15.42 2.08
CA SER A 43 -0.44 -16.44 1.26
C SER A 43 0.09 -16.54 -0.18
N TRP A 44 1.05 -15.70 -0.59
CA TRP A 44 1.59 -15.74 -1.95
C TRP A 44 2.82 -16.67 -2.01
N PRO A 45 2.75 -17.81 -2.72
CA PRO A 45 3.86 -18.76 -2.79
C PRO A 45 5.14 -18.11 -3.33
N THR A 46 6.28 -18.43 -2.73
CA THR A 46 7.59 -17.86 -3.11
C THR A 46 7.93 -18.07 -4.59
N ALA A 47 7.54 -19.20 -5.16
CA ALA A 47 7.74 -19.49 -6.59
C ALA A 47 6.97 -18.53 -7.51
N GLU A 48 5.76 -18.15 -7.14
CA GLU A 48 4.95 -17.16 -7.90
C GLU A 48 5.51 -15.75 -7.75
N GLN A 49 5.99 -15.38 -6.57
CA GLN A 49 6.67 -14.11 -6.35
C GLN A 49 7.91 -13.98 -7.23
N GLU A 50 8.72 -15.05 -7.31
CA GLU A 50 9.92 -15.08 -8.15
C GLU A 50 9.59 -15.00 -9.64
N LYS A 51 8.53 -15.65 -10.07
CA LYS A 51 8.03 -15.58 -11.47
C LYS A 51 7.61 -14.15 -11.83
N ALA A 52 6.84 -13.51 -10.98
CA ALA A 52 6.43 -12.10 -11.17
C ALA A 52 7.64 -11.17 -11.21
N ARG A 53 8.59 -11.35 -10.29
CA ARG A 53 9.81 -10.56 -10.23
C ARG A 53 10.66 -10.69 -11.49
N ARG A 54 10.88 -11.91 -11.99
CA ARG A 54 11.62 -12.14 -13.26
C ARG A 54 10.93 -11.48 -14.44
N PHE A 55 9.61 -11.53 -14.49
CA PHE A 55 8.84 -10.85 -15.54
C PHE A 55 9.08 -9.34 -15.51
N VAL A 56 8.96 -8.71 -14.35
CA VAL A 56 9.19 -7.27 -14.18
C VAL A 56 10.64 -6.90 -14.47
N ASP A 57 11.62 -7.64 -13.94
CA ASP A 57 13.04 -7.39 -14.21
C ASP A 57 13.35 -7.43 -15.72
N ASN A 58 12.76 -8.38 -16.45
CA ASN A 58 12.92 -8.47 -17.91
C ASN A 58 12.26 -7.29 -18.63
N ALA A 59 11.06 -6.90 -18.23
CA ALA A 59 10.37 -5.75 -18.82
C ALA A 59 11.16 -4.44 -18.61
N LEU A 60 11.68 -4.22 -17.41
CA LEU A 60 12.50 -3.04 -17.09
C LEU A 60 13.84 -3.02 -17.85
N ARG A 61 14.49 -4.18 -18.01
CA ARG A 61 15.72 -4.29 -18.83
C ARG A 61 15.43 -3.97 -20.29
N SER A 62 14.39 -4.56 -20.87
CA SER A 62 14.00 -4.29 -22.25
C SER A 62 13.69 -2.81 -22.48
N ALA A 63 13.03 -2.15 -21.53
CA ALA A 63 12.76 -0.72 -21.60
C ALA A 63 14.06 0.10 -21.54
N ALA A 64 15.05 -0.30 -20.73
CA ALA A 64 16.36 0.33 -20.67
C ALA A 64 17.15 0.17 -21.99
N ASP A 65 16.96 -0.94 -22.69
CA ASP A 65 17.53 -1.23 -24.02
C ASP A 65 16.74 -0.56 -25.16
N GLY A 66 15.75 0.29 -24.85
CA GLY A 66 14.96 1.03 -25.81
C GLY A 66 13.76 0.24 -26.40
N THR A 67 13.46 -0.94 -25.89
CA THR A 67 12.28 -1.72 -26.30
C THR A 67 11.12 -1.42 -25.37
N PRO A 68 10.04 -0.74 -25.84
CA PRO A 68 8.89 -0.42 -24.99
C PRO A 68 8.20 -1.70 -24.47
N PHE A 69 7.74 -1.65 -23.23
CA PHE A 69 6.92 -2.72 -22.67
C PHE A 69 5.62 -2.87 -23.48
N ALA A 70 5.34 -4.07 -23.94
CA ALA A 70 4.11 -4.44 -24.63
C ALA A 70 3.16 -5.15 -23.64
N PRO A 71 2.12 -4.48 -23.12
CA PRO A 71 1.19 -5.09 -22.18
C PRO A 71 0.39 -6.20 -22.85
N LYS A 72 0.04 -7.22 -22.07
CA LYS A 72 -0.78 -8.34 -22.54
C LYS A 72 -2.23 -8.23 -22.08
N PHE A 73 -2.45 -7.59 -20.95
CA PHE A 73 -3.77 -7.34 -20.39
C PHE A 73 -4.24 -5.91 -20.67
N PHE A 74 -3.46 -4.91 -20.28
CA PHE A 74 -3.86 -3.52 -20.45
C PHE A 74 -3.84 -3.08 -21.92
N THR A 75 -4.80 -2.27 -22.30
CA THR A 75 -4.66 -1.41 -23.48
C THR A 75 -3.61 -0.31 -23.20
N PRO A 76 -3.05 0.33 -24.23
CA PRO A 76 -2.11 1.45 -24.01
C PRO A 76 -2.70 2.58 -23.16
N ALA A 77 -3.98 2.88 -23.30
CA ALA A 77 -4.67 3.90 -22.50
C ALA A 77 -4.82 3.46 -21.04
N GLU A 78 -5.28 2.23 -20.79
CA GLU A 78 -5.39 1.66 -19.45
C GLU A 78 -4.03 1.61 -18.74
N LEU A 79 -2.96 1.20 -19.45
CA LEU A 79 -1.61 1.18 -18.88
C LEU A 79 -1.15 2.58 -18.51
N ARG A 80 -1.45 3.60 -19.33
CA ARG A 80 -1.12 4.99 -19.01
C ARG A 80 -1.84 5.46 -17.76
N THR A 81 -3.14 5.19 -17.64
CA THR A 81 -3.94 5.50 -16.44
C THR A 81 -3.41 4.76 -15.20
N ALA A 82 -3.14 3.45 -15.32
CA ALA A 82 -2.59 2.64 -14.23
C ALA A 82 -1.22 3.14 -13.76
N ARG A 83 -0.36 3.56 -14.68
CA ARG A 83 0.96 4.12 -14.39
C ARG A 83 0.87 5.42 -13.58
N ILE A 84 0.05 6.34 -14.04
CA ILE A 84 -0.19 7.61 -13.35
C ILE A 84 -0.79 7.37 -11.96
N LEU A 85 -1.80 6.51 -11.85
CA LEU A 85 -2.45 6.20 -10.58
C LEU A 85 -1.49 5.52 -9.59
N ALA A 86 -0.65 4.61 -10.06
CA ALA A 86 0.36 3.96 -9.24
C ALA A 86 1.40 4.97 -8.72
N ASP A 87 1.85 5.90 -9.54
CA ASP A 87 2.79 6.95 -9.15
C ASP A 87 2.18 7.99 -8.20
N MET A 88 0.87 8.22 -8.27
CA MET A 88 0.16 9.05 -7.28
C MET A 88 0.05 8.36 -5.92
N ILE A 89 0.02 7.02 -5.87
CA ILE A 89 0.00 6.23 -4.63
C ILE A 89 1.40 6.13 -4.02
N ILE A 90 2.43 5.85 -4.84
CA ILE A 90 3.83 5.78 -4.42
C ILE A 90 4.65 6.66 -5.36
N PRO A 91 4.72 7.96 -5.09
CA PRO A 91 5.51 8.89 -5.89
C PRO A 91 7.01 8.69 -5.64
N ARG A 92 7.82 9.19 -6.57
CA ARG A 92 9.27 9.30 -6.37
C ARG A 92 9.56 10.28 -5.23
N ASP A 93 10.51 9.94 -4.38
CA ASP A 93 11.05 10.83 -3.36
C ASP A 93 12.59 10.81 -3.34
N GLU A 94 13.18 11.46 -2.34
CA GLU A 94 14.65 11.53 -2.17
C GLU A 94 15.30 10.16 -1.88
N ARG A 95 14.53 9.19 -1.41
CA ARG A 95 15.02 7.87 -0.97
C ARG A 95 14.86 6.80 -2.03
N SER A 96 13.78 6.87 -2.82
CA SER A 96 13.47 5.84 -3.79
C SER A 96 12.74 6.35 -5.02
N GLY A 97 12.75 5.54 -6.09
CA GLY A 97 11.94 5.77 -7.28
C GLY A 97 10.43 5.62 -7.01
N SER A 98 9.63 6.00 -7.99
CA SER A 98 8.17 5.84 -7.98
C SER A 98 7.74 4.37 -8.17
N ALA A 99 6.43 4.13 -8.08
CA ALA A 99 5.84 2.83 -8.43
C ALA A 99 6.16 2.42 -9.89
N SER A 100 6.14 3.37 -10.83
CA SER A 100 6.52 3.10 -12.22
C SER A 100 7.99 2.75 -12.38
N ASP A 101 8.90 3.41 -11.66
CA ASP A 101 10.33 3.06 -11.66
C ASP A 101 10.58 1.65 -11.11
N ALA A 102 9.74 1.22 -10.19
CA ALA A 102 9.78 -0.12 -9.60
C ALA A 102 9.16 -1.21 -10.51
N GLY A 103 8.56 -0.84 -11.66
CA GLY A 103 7.91 -1.77 -12.57
C GLY A 103 6.54 -2.25 -12.09
N VAL A 104 5.86 -1.47 -11.25
CA VAL A 104 4.54 -1.84 -10.71
C VAL A 104 3.47 -1.96 -11.79
N PRO A 105 3.38 -1.10 -12.81
CA PRO A 105 2.41 -1.28 -13.90
C PRO A 105 2.62 -2.58 -14.69
N GLU A 106 3.88 -2.95 -14.94
CA GLU A 106 4.27 -4.20 -15.58
C GLU A 106 3.91 -5.42 -14.70
N PHE A 107 4.14 -5.30 -13.40
CA PHE A 107 3.70 -6.28 -12.42
C PHE A 107 2.18 -6.46 -12.41
N MET A 108 1.41 -5.37 -12.47
CA MET A 108 -0.05 -5.42 -12.54
C MET A 108 -0.53 -6.13 -13.80
N ASP A 109 0.06 -5.83 -14.96
CA ASP A 109 -0.26 -6.51 -16.22
C ASP A 109 -0.03 -8.01 -16.11
N PHE A 110 1.12 -8.42 -15.55
CA PHE A 110 1.43 -9.81 -15.27
C PHE A 110 0.39 -10.45 -14.32
N MET A 111 0.05 -9.79 -13.22
CA MET A 111 -0.90 -10.32 -12.23
C MET A 111 -2.29 -10.53 -12.81
N MET A 112 -2.74 -9.67 -13.74
CA MET A 112 -4.04 -9.84 -14.40
C MET A 112 -4.07 -11.06 -15.32
N ILE A 113 -2.92 -11.50 -15.87
CA ILE A 113 -2.81 -12.72 -16.67
C ILE A 113 -2.66 -13.95 -15.77
N ASP A 114 -1.80 -13.87 -14.75
CA ASP A 114 -1.53 -14.99 -13.83
C ASP A 114 -2.74 -15.31 -12.91
N ARG A 115 -3.51 -14.26 -12.55
CA ARG A 115 -4.71 -14.33 -11.71
C ARG A 115 -5.91 -13.65 -12.37
N PRO A 116 -6.56 -14.30 -13.34
CA PRO A 116 -7.60 -13.66 -14.18
C PRO A 116 -8.80 -13.10 -13.41
N ASN A 117 -9.07 -13.59 -12.19
CA ASN A 117 -10.12 -13.03 -11.32
C ASN A 117 -9.91 -11.54 -11.02
N GLY A 118 -8.67 -11.06 -11.08
CA GLY A 118 -8.33 -9.65 -10.92
C GLY A 118 -8.90 -8.76 -12.02
N GLN A 119 -9.09 -9.30 -13.21
CA GLN A 119 -9.61 -8.55 -14.38
C GLN A 119 -11.03 -8.02 -14.14
N GLN A 120 -11.84 -8.74 -13.33
CA GLN A 120 -13.23 -8.37 -13.04
C GLN A 120 -13.39 -7.04 -12.31
N TRP A 121 -12.37 -6.61 -11.57
CA TRP A 121 -12.40 -5.34 -10.86
C TRP A 121 -11.45 -4.30 -11.46
N MET A 122 -10.37 -4.72 -12.13
CA MET A 122 -9.37 -3.81 -12.67
C MET A 122 -9.92 -2.97 -13.83
N ARG A 123 -10.45 -3.60 -14.88
CA ARG A 123 -11.01 -2.85 -16.04
C ARG A 123 -12.21 -1.98 -15.67
N PRO A 124 -13.23 -2.49 -14.95
CA PRO A 124 -14.34 -1.65 -14.52
C PRO A 124 -13.89 -0.47 -13.64
N GLY A 125 -12.88 -0.68 -12.80
CA GLY A 125 -12.35 0.37 -11.94
C GLY A 125 -11.61 1.46 -12.72
N LEU A 126 -10.77 1.10 -13.68
CA LEU A 126 -10.12 2.07 -14.58
C LEU A 126 -11.16 2.84 -15.42
N ALA A 127 -12.18 2.15 -15.94
CA ALA A 127 -13.28 2.78 -16.65
C ALA A 127 -14.07 3.73 -15.74
N TRP A 128 -14.29 3.38 -14.47
CA TRP A 128 -14.96 4.24 -13.50
C TRP A 128 -14.19 5.54 -13.26
N ILE A 129 -12.87 5.47 -13.06
CA ILE A 129 -12.01 6.66 -12.87
C ILE A 129 -12.06 7.55 -14.10
N ASP A 130 -11.96 6.99 -15.30
CA ASP A 130 -12.06 7.75 -16.56
C ASP A 130 -13.45 8.39 -16.72
N ALA A 131 -14.52 7.70 -16.36
CA ALA A 131 -15.88 8.23 -16.38
C ALA A 131 -16.04 9.42 -15.41
N GLN A 132 -15.49 9.31 -14.19
CA GLN A 132 -15.48 10.42 -13.23
C GLN A 132 -14.72 11.64 -13.77
N SER A 133 -13.55 11.41 -14.37
CA SER A 133 -12.74 12.47 -14.96
C SER A 133 -13.43 13.14 -16.13
N ASN A 134 -14.02 12.36 -17.04
CA ASN A 134 -14.78 12.89 -18.15
C ASN A 134 -16.00 13.70 -17.71
N THR A 135 -16.75 13.21 -16.72
CA THR A 135 -17.94 13.92 -16.19
C THR A 135 -17.58 15.26 -15.54
N ARG A 136 -16.47 15.31 -14.80
CA ARG A 136 -16.08 16.49 -14.04
C ARG A 136 -15.26 17.50 -14.86
N PHE A 137 -14.41 17.00 -15.78
CA PHE A 137 -13.37 17.78 -16.42
C PHE A 137 -13.34 17.68 -17.95
N GLY A 138 -14.24 16.88 -18.55
CA GLY A 138 -14.35 16.72 -20.00
C GLY A 138 -13.18 16.01 -20.66
N LYS A 139 -12.39 15.25 -19.91
CA LYS A 139 -11.21 14.51 -20.41
C LYS A 139 -10.93 13.25 -19.60
N PRO A 140 -10.25 12.24 -20.18
CA PRO A 140 -9.83 11.03 -19.47
C PRO A 140 -8.92 11.36 -18.29
N PHE A 141 -8.86 10.49 -17.29
CA PHE A 141 -8.04 10.67 -16.08
C PHE A 141 -6.56 10.91 -16.41
N ALA A 142 -6.02 10.18 -17.39
CA ALA A 142 -4.64 10.33 -17.81
C ALA A 142 -4.31 11.73 -18.39
N ASP A 143 -5.29 12.45 -18.92
CA ASP A 143 -5.14 13.78 -19.51
C ASP A 143 -5.57 14.91 -18.55
N ALA A 144 -6.11 14.56 -17.38
CA ALA A 144 -6.46 15.50 -16.34
C ALA A 144 -5.19 16.09 -15.69
N THR A 145 -5.29 17.28 -15.13
CA THR A 145 -4.20 17.87 -14.34
C THR A 145 -4.07 17.18 -12.99
N GLU A 146 -2.91 17.29 -12.34
CA GLU A 146 -2.67 16.68 -11.04
C GLU A 146 -3.74 17.08 -10.00
N PRO A 147 -4.10 18.37 -9.80
CA PRO A 147 -5.16 18.73 -8.88
C PRO A 147 -6.54 18.13 -9.24
N GLN A 148 -6.82 17.94 -10.53
CA GLN A 148 -8.06 17.30 -10.98
C GLN A 148 -8.10 15.81 -10.63
N ARG A 149 -6.97 15.12 -10.77
CA ARG A 149 -6.81 13.72 -10.36
C ARG A 149 -6.94 13.57 -8.84
N GLU A 150 -6.26 14.42 -8.09
CA GLU A 150 -6.35 14.46 -6.63
C GLU A 150 -7.79 14.67 -6.14
N ALA A 151 -8.54 15.55 -6.78
CA ALA A 151 -9.95 15.76 -6.44
C ALA A 151 -10.80 14.49 -6.58
N ILE A 152 -10.54 13.66 -7.62
CA ILE A 152 -11.21 12.37 -7.77
C ILE A 152 -10.76 11.39 -6.70
N LEU A 153 -9.45 11.30 -6.44
CA LEU A 153 -8.88 10.35 -5.48
C LEU A 153 -9.28 10.70 -4.04
N ASN A 154 -9.39 11.96 -3.69
CA ASN A 154 -9.85 12.39 -2.36
C ASN A 154 -11.26 11.91 -2.02
N ASP A 155 -12.13 11.72 -3.02
CA ASP A 155 -13.48 11.20 -2.79
C ASP A 155 -13.50 9.68 -2.48
N ILE A 156 -12.48 8.93 -2.92
CA ILE A 156 -12.44 7.46 -2.86
C ILE A 156 -11.32 6.89 -1.99
N ALA A 157 -10.33 7.69 -1.63
CA ALA A 157 -9.18 7.23 -0.83
C ALA A 157 -9.52 6.97 0.64
N TRP A 158 -10.63 7.56 1.12
CA TRP A 158 -11.03 7.53 2.52
C TRP A 158 -12.37 6.84 2.70
N PRO A 159 -12.44 5.51 2.88
CA PRO A 159 -13.70 4.76 2.96
C PRO A 159 -14.67 5.30 4.02
N ALA A 160 -14.16 5.76 5.16
CA ALA A 160 -14.99 6.30 6.25
C ALA A 160 -15.66 7.66 5.91
N ARG A 161 -15.18 8.36 4.89
CA ARG A 161 -15.71 9.66 4.43
C ARG A 161 -16.44 9.56 3.10
N ALA A 162 -16.31 8.44 2.41
CA ALA A 162 -16.87 8.23 1.08
C ALA A 162 -18.40 8.17 1.13
N THR A 163 -19.04 8.79 0.16
CA THR A 163 -20.49 8.68 -0.02
C THR A 163 -20.85 7.37 -0.72
N ALA A 164 -22.11 6.93 -0.58
CA ALA A 164 -22.60 5.73 -1.26
C ALA A 164 -22.46 5.80 -2.80
N ALA A 165 -22.49 7.00 -3.37
CA ALA A 165 -22.38 7.21 -4.82
C ALA A 165 -20.99 6.84 -5.40
N VAL A 166 -19.93 6.78 -4.58
CA VAL A 166 -18.56 6.48 -5.01
C VAL A 166 -18.06 5.11 -4.51
N THR A 167 -18.95 4.27 -4.00
CA THR A 167 -18.60 2.95 -3.41
C THR A 167 -17.76 2.08 -4.37
N ASP A 168 -18.11 2.04 -5.66
CA ASP A 168 -17.35 1.27 -6.65
C ASP A 168 -15.93 1.81 -6.82
N GLY A 169 -15.78 3.14 -6.82
CA GLY A 169 -14.47 3.79 -6.84
C GLY A 169 -13.63 3.46 -5.60
N VAL A 170 -14.23 3.48 -4.41
CA VAL A 170 -13.58 3.09 -3.14
C VAL A 170 -13.07 1.65 -3.20
N ASN A 171 -13.94 0.72 -3.63
CA ASN A 171 -13.60 -0.70 -3.76
C ASN A 171 -12.46 -0.93 -4.75
N PHE A 172 -12.50 -0.25 -5.88
CA PHE A 172 -11.43 -0.29 -6.88
C PHE A 172 -10.13 0.29 -6.29
N PHE A 173 -10.18 1.51 -5.74
CA PHE A 173 -8.99 2.20 -5.25
C PHE A 173 -8.27 1.41 -4.16
N ASN A 174 -9.00 0.82 -3.21
CA ASN A 174 -8.40 -0.01 -2.17
C ASN A 174 -7.64 -1.20 -2.77
N ARG A 175 -8.25 -1.95 -3.69
CA ARG A 175 -7.59 -3.09 -4.35
C ARG A 175 -6.40 -2.67 -5.19
N PHE A 176 -6.54 -1.54 -5.91
CA PHE A 176 -5.45 -1.01 -6.73
C PHE A 176 -4.27 -0.55 -5.87
N ARG A 177 -4.54 0.16 -4.77
CA ARG A 177 -3.53 0.57 -3.79
C ARG A 177 -2.81 -0.64 -3.19
N ASP A 178 -3.55 -1.67 -2.79
CA ASP A 178 -2.98 -2.88 -2.19
C ASP A 178 -2.08 -3.61 -3.20
N LEU A 179 -2.50 -3.68 -4.47
CA LEU A 179 -1.69 -4.28 -5.54
C LEU A 179 -0.47 -3.42 -5.88
N THR A 180 -0.59 -2.08 -5.86
CA THR A 180 0.54 -1.14 -6.00
C THR A 180 1.57 -1.37 -4.90
N SER A 181 1.13 -1.43 -3.66
CA SER A 181 1.99 -1.68 -2.49
C SER A 181 2.68 -3.04 -2.59
N SER A 182 1.93 -4.09 -2.97
CA SER A 182 2.48 -5.43 -3.17
C SER A 182 3.57 -5.45 -4.23
N GLY A 183 3.34 -4.81 -5.38
CA GLY A 183 4.32 -4.72 -6.46
C GLY A 183 5.56 -3.92 -6.04
N PHE A 184 5.36 -2.77 -5.40
CA PHE A 184 6.46 -1.91 -5.00
C PHE A 184 7.36 -2.58 -3.94
N TRP A 185 6.79 -3.05 -2.83
CA TRP A 185 7.56 -3.61 -1.72
C TRP A 185 8.19 -4.97 -2.02
N SER A 186 7.74 -5.67 -3.06
CA SER A 186 8.40 -6.87 -3.59
C SER A 186 9.45 -6.57 -4.66
N SER A 187 9.54 -5.33 -5.15
CA SER A 187 10.53 -4.90 -6.13
C SER A 187 11.92 -4.68 -5.49
N ARG A 188 12.96 -4.61 -6.34
CA ARG A 188 14.31 -4.27 -5.86
C ARG A 188 14.38 -2.87 -5.23
N ILE A 189 13.64 -1.92 -5.78
CA ILE A 189 13.57 -0.53 -5.28
C ILE A 189 12.91 -0.53 -3.90
N GLY A 190 11.75 -1.17 -3.74
CA GLY A 190 11.02 -1.23 -2.48
C GLY A 190 11.76 -1.99 -1.38
N VAL A 191 12.36 -3.14 -1.71
CA VAL A 191 13.20 -3.91 -0.77
C VAL A 191 14.39 -3.07 -0.27
N LYS A 192 15.05 -2.31 -1.16
CA LYS A 192 16.13 -1.40 -0.79
C LYS A 192 15.64 -0.24 0.07
N ASP A 193 14.48 0.34 -0.24
CA ASP A 193 13.89 1.43 0.53
C ASP A 193 13.50 1.01 1.94
N LEU A 194 12.95 -0.20 2.10
CA LEU A 194 12.68 -0.82 3.40
C LEU A 194 13.94 -1.15 4.20
N LYS A 195 15.12 -1.20 3.54
CA LYS A 195 16.36 -1.75 4.11
C LYS A 195 16.14 -3.18 4.63
N TYR A 196 15.36 -3.97 3.88
CA TYR A 196 15.05 -5.34 4.25
C TYR A 196 16.27 -6.23 4.07
N GLU A 197 16.77 -6.76 5.17
CA GLU A 197 17.98 -7.61 5.22
C GLU A 197 17.65 -9.11 5.17
N GLY A 198 16.38 -9.48 5.04
CA GLY A 198 15.92 -10.86 5.12
C GLY A 198 15.71 -11.34 6.55
N ASN A 199 15.38 -12.63 6.69
CA ASN A 199 15.25 -13.28 7.98
C ASN A 199 16.65 -13.76 8.44
N LEU A 200 17.48 -12.83 8.89
CA LEU A 200 18.78 -13.16 9.46
C LEU A 200 18.60 -13.61 10.90
N PHE A 201 19.22 -14.74 11.23
CA PHE A 201 19.29 -15.20 12.62
C PHE A 201 20.22 -14.27 13.40
N ALA A 202 19.69 -13.57 14.41
CA ALA A 202 20.47 -12.78 15.34
C ALA A 202 20.59 -13.58 16.64
N SER A 203 21.76 -14.18 16.90
CA SER A 203 22.05 -14.92 18.13
C SER A 203 22.00 -14.00 19.36
N ASP A 204 22.40 -12.75 19.18
CA ASP A 204 22.44 -11.74 20.22
C ASP A 204 21.63 -10.50 19.83
N TRP A 205 20.39 -10.45 20.28
CA TRP A 205 19.58 -9.26 20.11
C TRP A 205 19.84 -8.26 21.23
N ALA A 206 20.50 -7.14 20.93
CA ALA A 206 20.82 -6.10 21.89
C ALA A 206 19.61 -5.23 22.33
N GLY A 207 18.43 -5.46 21.75
CA GLY A 207 17.23 -4.66 21.99
C GLY A 207 17.01 -3.60 20.92
N CYS A 208 15.92 -2.85 21.05
CA CYS A 208 15.64 -1.73 20.17
C CYS A 208 16.62 -0.56 20.39
N PRO A 209 16.95 0.21 19.34
CA PRO A 209 17.79 1.40 19.50
C PRO A 209 17.22 2.37 20.53
N PRO A 210 18.07 3.05 21.33
CA PRO A 210 17.62 3.99 22.38
C PRO A 210 16.68 5.09 21.85
N ALA A 211 16.93 5.58 20.64
CA ALA A 211 16.08 6.58 19.99
C ALA A 211 14.65 6.07 19.75
N ALA A 212 14.49 4.80 19.37
CA ALA A 212 13.17 4.18 19.18
C ALA A 212 12.45 4.00 20.52
N LEU A 213 13.15 3.54 21.55
CA LEU A 213 12.59 3.40 22.91
C LEU A 213 12.12 4.75 23.47
N SER A 214 12.95 5.79 23.33
CA SER A 214 12.61 7.15 23.76
C SER A 214 11.38 7.68 23.04
N LYS A 215 11.29 7.47 21.71
CA LYS A 215 10.15 7.90 20.91
C LYS A 215 8.84 7.22 21.30
N LEU A 216 8.91 5.95 21.71
CA LEU A 216 7.76 5.15 22.14
C LEU A 216 7.43 5.32 23.63
N GLY A 217 8.27 6.04 24.39
CA GLY A 217 8.11 6.19 25.84
C GLY A 217 8.24 4.87 26.61
N VAL A 218 8.93 3.86 26.06
CA VAL A 218 9.10 2.53 26.67
C VAL A 218 10.54 2.28 27.08
N THR A 219 10.74 1.42 28.06
CA THR A 219 12.07 1.03 28.58
C THR A 219 12.11 -0.44 28.91
N TYR A 220 13.28 -1.05 28.77
CA TYR A 220 13.53 -2.43 29.22
C TYR A 220 13.72 -2.57 30.72
N ALA A 221 13.74 -1.49 31.51
CA ALA A 221 13.96 -1.55 32.95
C ALA A 221 12.95 -2.44 33.72
N LYS A 222 11.78 -2.67 33.16
CA LYS A 222 10.72 -3.54 33.71
C LYS A 222 10.78 -4.99 33.19
N PHE A 223 11.67 -5.29 32.25
CA PHE A 223 11.79 -6.63 31.68
C PHE A 223 13.01 -7.35 32.27
N ASP A 224 12.75 -8.33 33.10
CA ASP A 224 13.80 -9.23 33.60
C ASP A 224 14.18 -10.20 32.46
N ARG A 225 15.35 -9.98 31.85
CA ARG A 225 15.89 -10.84 30.77
C ARG A 225 16.02 -12.31 31.21
N LYS A 226 16.15 -12.58 32.52
CA LYS A 226 16.21 -13.95 33.07
C LYS A 226 14.88 -14.69 33.03
N LYS A 227 13.73 -13.98 32.88
CA LYS A 227 12.41 -14.59 32.72
C LYS A 227 12.04 -14.91 31.30
N LEU A 228 12.68 -14.28 30.33
CA LEU A 228 12.59 -14.60 28.90
C LEU A 228 13.73 -15.57 28.54
N ARG A 229 13.70 -16.77 29.08
CA ARG A 229 14.62 -17.84 28.68
C ARG A 229 14.28 -18.26 27.26
N LEU A 230 14.91 -17.62 26.28
CA LEU A 230 15.19 -18.15 24.96
C LEU A 230 16.64 -18.67 24.93
N THR A 231 17.05 -19.42 25.95
CA THR A 231 18.27 -20.23 25.89
C THR A 231 17.87 -21.61 25.42
N PRO A 232 18.36 -22.10 24.27
CA PRO A 232 18.37 -23.53 24.01
C PRO A 232 19.26 -24.19 25.06
N ASP A 233 18.77 -25.30 25.65
CA ASP A 233 19.59 -26.24 26.38
C ASP A 233 20.67 -26.85 25.47
#